data_c6a8022fc07471515018c07df959081b
#
_entry.id   c6a8022fc07471515018c07df959081b
#
_cell.length_a   1.000
_cell.length_b   1.000
_cell.length_c   1.000
_cell.angle_alpha   90.00
_cell.angle_beta   90.00
_cell.angle_gamma   90.00
#
_symmetry.space_group_name_H-M   'P 1'
#
loop_
_entity.id
_entity.type
_entity.pdbx_description
1 polymer ?
#
loop_
_entity_poly.entity_id
_entity_poly.type
_entity_poly.pdbx_seq_one_letter_code
_entity_poly.pdbx_strand_id
1 'polypeptide(L)'
;MAATERRHRTFAGRPWLLHPFFVSLGGTLLIAAFASDIMYSQTSLIQWSNASEWLIAVGLVFALIAAIVLLIEVLARGARISWLDFVLLAAAALLSLVNAFVHSRDAWTTVVPQGMWLSGISALLLLIVGLRGWSATTAPLIREGDTA
;
A
#
# COMPACT_ATOMS: atom_id res chain seq x y z
N MET A 1 49.07 19.88 24.38
CA MET A 1 47.80 19.45 24.96
C MET A 1 46.75 19.49 23.85
N ALA A 2 46.51 18.34 23.21
CA ALA A 2 45.53 18.25 22.15
C ALA A 2 44.20 17.79 22.77
N ALA A 3 43.21 18.68 22.77
CA ALA A 3 41.85 18.35 23.24
C ALA A 3 41.19 17.42 22.21
N THR A 4 40.98 16.18 22.59
CA THR A 4 40.27 15.17 21.82
C THR A 4 38.78 15.54 21.83
N GLU A 5 38.33 16.26 20.83
CA GLU A 5 36.93 16.57 20.60
C GLU A 5 36.20 15.26 20.26
N ARG A 6 35.58 14.62 21.24
CA ARG A 6 34.66 13.49 21.04
C ARG A 6 33.45 14.00 20.26
N ARG A 7 33.46 13.79 18.95
CA ARG A 7 32.24 13.91 18.14
C ARG A 7 31.22 12.91 18.69
N HIS A 8 30.30 13.40 19.48
CA HIS A 8 29.05 12.67 19.75
C HIS A 8 28.32 12.51 18.42
N ARG A 9 28.51 11.33 17.79
CA ARG A 9 27.61 10.90 16.72
C ARG A 9 26.25 10.67 17.38
N THR A 10 25.42 11.68 17.35
CA THR A 10 23.98 11.49 17.56
C THR A 10 23.51 10.60 16.43
N PHE A 11 23.29 9.33 16.72
CA PHE A 11 22.51 8.46 15.85
C PHE A 11 21.10 9.08 15.79
N ALA A 12 20.87 9.94 14.80
CA ALA A 12 19.53 10.34 14.46
C ALA A 12 18.82 9.05 14.02
N GLY A 13 18.07 8.46 14.94
CA GLY A 13 17.31 7.26 14.70
C GLY A 13 16.46 7.50 13.45
N ARG A 14 16.59 6.61 12.47
CA ARG A 14 15.81 6.66 11.23
C ARG A 14 14.34 6.72 11.64
N PRO A 15 13.58 7.76 11.31
CA PRO A 15 12.20 7.86 11.74
C PRO A 15 11.46 6.64 11.24
N TRP A 16 10.84 5.90 12.15
CA TRP A 16 10.01 4.77 11.79
C TRP A 16 8.79 5.29 11.04
N LEU A 17 8.71 4.96 9.77
CA LEU A 17 7.56 5.28 8.93
C LEU A 17 6.56 4.13 9.08
N LEU A 18 5.34 4.46 9.48
CA LEU A 18 4.29 3.46 9.74
C LEU A 18 3.46 3.15 8.50
N HIS A 19 3.35 4.11 7.55
CA HIS A 19 2.55 3.88 6.35
C HIS A 19 2.96 2.64 5.55
N PRO A 20 4.27 2.25 5.41
CA PRO A 20 4.63 1.06 4.64
C PRO A 20 4.08 -0.23 5.24
N PHE A 21 3.94 -0.28 6.56
CA PHE A 21 3.32 -1.43 7.23
C PHE A 21 1.85 -1.59 6.81
N PHE A 22 1.07 -0.50 6.88
CA PHE A 22 -0.34 -0.54 6.51
C PHE A 22 -0.53 -0.74 5.00
N VAL A 23 0.34 -0.16 4.17
CA VAL A 23 0.35 -0.41 2.72
C VAL A 23 0.59 -1.88 2.42
N SER A 24 1.59 -2.51 3.07
CA SER A 24 1.88 -3.94 2.88
C SER A 24 0.72 -4.81 3.32
N LEU A 25 0.12 -4.51 4.47
CA LEU A 25 -1.01 -5.30 4.98
C LEU A 25 -2.24 -5.18 4.08
N GLY A 26 -2.63 -3.95 3.73
CA GLY A 26 -3.74 -3.70 2.82
C GLY A 26 -3.50 -4.31 1.43
N GLY A 27 -2.29 -4.14 0.88
CA GLY A 27 -1.91 -4.69 -0.41
C GLY A 27 -1.95 -6.22 -0.44
N THR A 28 -1.48 -6.87 0.61
CA THR A 28 -1.54 -8.34 0.72
C THR A 28 -2.99 -8.84 0.73
N LEU A 29 -3.89 -8.17 1.46
CA LEU A 29 -5.31 -8.54 1.49
C LEU A 29 -5.98 -8.36 0.11
N LEU A 30 -5.67 -7.26 -0.60
CA LEU A 30 -6.22 -7.01 -1.94
C LEU A 30 -5.68 -8.02 -2.97
N ILE A 31 -4.42 -8.45 -2.85
CA ILE A 31 -3.86 -9.53 -3.70
C ILE A 31 -4.52 -10.87 -3.36
N ALA A 32 -4.77 -11.15 -2.09
CA ALA A 32 -5.49 -12.36 -1.66
C ALA A 32 -6.95 -12.37 -2.14
N ALA A 33 -7.60 -11.21 -2.26
CA ALA A 33 -8.92 -11.09 -2.87
C ALA A 33 -8.91 -11.56 -4.33
N PHE A 34 -7.91 -11.16 -5.12
CA PHE A 34 -7.76 -11.65 -6.49
C PHE A 34 -7.57 -13.17 -6.55
N ALA A 35 -6.78 -13.74 -5.64
CA ALA A 35 -6.65 -15.20 -5.57
C ALA A 35 -8.00 -15.87 -5.25
N SER A 36 -8.81 -15.29 -4.37
CA SER A 36 -10.16 -15.77 -4.07
C SER A 36 -11.09 -15.68 -5.28
N ASP A 37 -11.01 -14.61 -6.09
CA ASP A 37 -11.78 -14.46 -7.33
C ASP A 37 -11.40 -15.54 -8.36
N ILE A 38 -10.12 -15.89 -8.47
CA ILE A 38 -9.67 -17.01 -9.31
C ILE A 38 -10.29 -18.32 -8.82
N MET A 39 -10.23 -18.58 -7.51
CA MET A 39 -10.83 -19.80 -6.95
C MET A 39 -12.34 -19.87 -7.19
N TYR A 40 -13.04 -18.74 -7.05
CA TYR A 40 -14.45 -18.66 -7.39
C TYR A 40 -14.71 -18.99 -8.87
N SER A 41 -13.92 -18.41 -9.78
CA SER A 41 -14.09 -18.64 -11.22
C SER A 41 -13.92 -20.11 -11.64
N GLN A 42 -13.10 -20.86 -10.89
CA GLN A 42 -12.85 -22.27 -11.15
C GLN A 42 -13.81 -23.22 -10.47
N THR A 43 -14.31 -22.86 -9.29
CA THR A 43 -15.10 -23.78 -8.44
C THR A 43 -16.56 -23.41 -8.34
N SER A 44 -16.93 -22.17 -8.65
CA SER A 44 -18.26 -21.59 -8.45
C SER A 44 -18.78 -21.69 -6.99
N LEU A 45 -17.89 -21.90 -6.04
CA LEU A 45 -18.23 -21.98 -4.61
C LEU A 45 -18.37 -20.59 -4.02
N ILE A 46 -19.57 -20.26 -3.54
CA ILE A 46 -19.94 -18.94 -3.00
C ILE A 46 -19.02 -18.47 -1.86
N GLN A 47 -18.44 -19.39 -1.11
CA GLN A 47 -17.50 -19.06 -0.05
C GLN A 47 -16.29 -18.25 -0.53
N TRP A 48 -15.82 -18.47 -1.78
CA TRP A 48 -14.72 -17.71 -2.35
C TRP A 48 -15.12 -16.30 -2.73
N SER A 49 -16.36 -16.10 -3.21
CA SER A 49 -16.91 -14.76 -3.42
C SER A 49 -17.01 -13.99 -2.12
N ASN A 50 -17.59 -14.60 -1.07
CA ASN A 50 -17.64 -13.97 0.26
C ASN A 50 -16.26 -13.65 0.83
N ALA A 51 -15.28 -14.56 0.66
CA ALA A 51 -13.92 -14.31 1.09
C ALA A 51 -13.31 -13.09 0.37
N SER A 52 -13.49 -13.00 -0.96
CA SER A 52 -13.02 -11.87 -1.75
C SER A 52 -13.63 -10.55 -1.28
N GLU A 53 -14.93 -10.49 -1.04
CA GLU A 53 -15.62 -9.29 -0.53
C GLU A 53 -15.03 -8.79 0.79
N TRP A 54 -14.82 -9.69 1.76
CA TRP A 54 -14.21 -9.34 3.03
C TRP A 54 -12.76 -8.91 2.90
N LEU A 55 -11.99 -9.59 2.05
CA LEU A 55 -10.59 -9.23 1.80
C LEU A 55 -10.47 -7.87 1.15
N ILE A 56 -11.36 -7.52 0.19
CA ILE A 56 -11.42 -6.19 -0.42
C ILE A 56 -11.79 -5.14 0.64
N ALA A 57 -12.85 -5.39 1.42
CA ALA A 57 -13.32 -4.43 2.43
C ALA A 57 -12.24 -4.12 3.47
N VAL A 58 -11.64 -5.16 4.07
CA VAL A 58 -10.58 -4.99 5.08
C VAL A 58 -9.31 -4.41 4.46
N GLY A 59 -8.94 -4.84 3.24
CA GLY A 59 -7.81 -4.29 2.50
C GLY A 59 -7.95 -2.79 2.25
N LEU A 60 -9.14 -2.31 1.87
CA LEU A 60 -9.44 -0.90 1.69
C LEU A 60 -9.39 -0.09 3.00
N VAL A 61 -9.82 -0.68 4.12
CA VAL A 61 -9.68 -0.05 5.45
C VAL A 61 -8.19 0.19 5.76
N PHE A 62 -7.33 -0.81 5.54
CA PHE A 62 -5.89 -0.64 5.74
C PHE A 62 -5.27 0.33 4.73
N ALA A 63 -5.73 0.37 3.49
CA ALA A 63 -5.30 1.36 2.50
C ALA A 63 -5.67 2.79 2.94
N LEU A 64 -6.86 2.99 3.50
CA LEU A 64 -7.27 4.28 4.06
C LEU A 64 -6.40 4.68 5.26
N ILE A 65 -6.15 3.75 6.20
CA ILE A 65 -5.24 4.01 7.33
C ILE A 65 -3.85 4.38 6.81
N ALA A 66 -3.32 3.64 5.82
CA ALA A 66 -2.03 3.94 5.20
C ALA A 66 -2.00 5.35 4.61
N ALA A 67 -3.06 5.77 3.91
CA ALA A 67 -3.17 7.11 3.33
C ALA A 67 -3.19 8.20 4.39
N ILE A 68 -3.93 8.01 5.49
CA ILE A 68 -3.99 8.95 6.62
C ILE A 68 -2.61 9.05 7.29
N VAL A 69 -1.98 7.91 7.59
CA VAL A 69 -0.65 7.87 8.20
C VAL A 69 0.39 8.54 7.31
N LEU A 70 0.38 8.24 6.00
CA LEU A 70 1.27 8.89 5.04
C LEU A 70 1.06 10.40 5.01
N LEU A 71 -0.18 10.88 5.01
CA LEU A 71 -0.49 12.30 5.04
C LEU A 71 0.10 12.97 6.29
N ILE A 72 -0.06 12.35 7.47
CA ILE A 72 0.52 12.84 8.73
C ILE A 72 2.05 12.86 8.63
N GLU A 73 2.67 11.81 8.11
CA GLU A 73 4.13 11.73 7.97
C GLU A 73 4.68 12.76 6.98
N VAL A 74 3.95 13.05 5.89
CA VAL A 74 4.32 14.11 4.94
C VAL A 74 4.22 15.49 5.60
N LEU A 75 3.13 15.77 6.29
CA LEU A 75 2.89 17.09 6.90
C LEU A 75 3.77 17.34 8.12
N ALA A 76 3.94 16.33 8.99
CA ALA A 76 4.64 16.50 10.26
C ALA A 76 6.14 16.21 10.18
N ARG A 77 6.59 15.36 9.24
CA ARG A 77 7.97 14.84 9.18
C ARG A 77 8.66 15.09 7.85
N GLY A 78 7.98 15.70 6.87
CA GLY A 78 8.52 15.92 5.53
C GLY A 78 8.82 14.64 4.77
N ALA A 79 8.09 13.54 5.05
CA ALA A 79 8.25 12.28 4.33
C ALA A 79 8.00 12.51 2.83
N ARG A 80 8.77 11.83 2.00
CA ARG A 80 8.62 11.89 0.54
C ARG A 80 8.31 10.50 0.03
N ILE A 81 7.32 10.40 -0.84
CA ILE A 81 7.01 9.20 -1.61
C ILE A 81 7.34 9.45 -3.08
N SER A 82 7.79 8.43 -3.78
CA SER A 82 7.90 8.48 -5.23
C SER A 82 6.53 8.80 -5.84
N TRP A 83 6.46 9.79 -6.74
CA TRP A 83 5.23 10.14 -7.42
C TRP A 83 4.61 8.95 -8.16
N LEU A 84 5.46 8.13 -8.78
CA LEU A 84 5.00 6.92 -9.46
C LEU A 84 4.37 5.92 -8.50
N ASP A 85 5.00 5.66 -7.34
CA ASP A 85 4.47 4.72 -6.36
C ASP A 85 3.15 5.24 -5.75
N PHE A 86 3.05 6.56 -5.53
CA PHE A 86 1.81 7.20 -5.10
C PHE A 86 0.68 7.00 -6.12
N VAL A 87 0.95 7.25 -7.40
CA VAL A 87 -0.06 7.08 -8.47
C VAL A 87 -0.49 5.62 -8.61
N LEU A 88 0.45 4.68 -8.55
CA LEU A 88 0.14 3.24 -8.63
C LEU A 88 -0.68 2.77 -7.43
N LEU A 89 -0.35 3.20 -6.21
CA LEU A 89 -1.12 2.90 -5.00
C LEU A 89 -2.52 3.50 -5.05
N ALA A 90 -2.64 4.77 -5.45
CA ALA A 90 -3.93 5.44 -5.59
C ALA A 90 -4.81 4.75 -6.66
N ALA A 91 -4.23 4.38 -7.80
CA ALA A 91 -4.94 3.65 -8.84
C ALA A 91 -5.40 2.28 -8.35
N ALA A 92 -4.54 1.52 -7.66
CA ALA A 92 -4.90 0.23 -7.09
C ALA A 92 -6.04 0.35 -6.05
N ALA A 93 -5.98 1.35 -5.18
CA ALA A 93 -7.03 1.60 -4.19
C ALA A 93 -8.37 1.99 -4.84
N LEU A 94 -8.35 2.86 -5.86
CA LEU A 94 -9.55 3.24 -6.61
C LEU A 94 -10.17 2.07 -7.36
N LEU A 95 -9.35 1.25 -8.03
CA LEU A 95 -9.82 0.04 -8.71
C LEU A 95 -10.43 -0.94 -7.70
N SER A 96 -9.79 -1.13 -6.54
CA SER A 96 -10.33 -1.99 -5.48
C SER A 96 -11.61 -1.43 -4.87
N LEU A 97 -11.75 -0.10 -4.77
CA LEU A 97 -12.99 0.53 -4.32
C LEU A 97 -14.13 0.30 -5.33
N VAL A 98 -13.87 0.49 -6.62
CA VAL A 98 -14.84 0.16 -7.68
C VAL A 98 -15.20 -1.32 -7.62
N ASN A 99 -14.21 -2.19 -7.41
CA ASN A 99 -14.41 -3.63 -7.29
C ASN A 99 -15.29 -4.00 -6.08
N ALA A 100 -15.16 -3.30 -4.94
CA ALA A 100 -16.03 -3.48 -3.78
C ALA A 100 -17.51 -3.24 -4.16
N PHE A 101 -17.79 -2.18 -4.94
CA PHE A 101 -19.15 -1.93 -5.44
C PHE A 101 -19.61 -2.96 -6.46
N VAL A 102 -18.72 -3.51 -7.27
CA VAL A 102 -19.05 -4.61 -8.19
C VAL A 102 -19.44 -5.85 -7.38
N HIS A 103 -18.65 -6.22 -6.36
CA HIS A 103 -18.92 -7.37 -5.49
C HIS A 103 -20.19 -7.22 -4.63
N SER A 104 -20.64 -6.00 -4.36
CA SER A 104 -21.89 -5.75 -3.61
C SER A 104 -23.18 -5.95 -4.43
N ARG A 105 -23.07 -6.28 -5.73
CA ARG A 105 -24.22 -6.60 -6.58
C ARG A 105 -24.62 -8.08 -6.40
N ASP A 106 -25.70 -8.52 -7.07
CA ASP A 106 -26.18 -9.90 -6.99
C ASP A 106 -25.11 -10.94 -7.33
N ALA A 107 -24.98 -11.94 -6.46
CA ALA A 107 -23.87 -12.89 -6.35
C ALA A 107 -23.46 -13.64 -7.65
N TRP A 108 -24.36 -13.81 -8.61
CA TRP A 108 -24.09 -14.60 -9.81
C TRP A 108 -23.35 -13.86 -10.93
N THR A 109 -23.36 -12.51 -10.92
CA THR A 109 -22.74 -11.69 -11.99
C THR A 109 -21.60 -10.80 -11.52
N THR A 110 -21.23 -10.85 -10.25
CA THR A 110 -20.37 -9.86 -9.63
C THR A 110 -18.89 -10.15 -9.78
N VAL A 111 -18.46 -11.41 -9.65
CA VAL A 111 -17.04 -11.77 -9.67
C VAL A 111 -16.53 -11.94 -11.09
N VAL A 112 -17.30 -12.60 -11.97
CA VAL A 112 -16.85 -12.94 -13.34
C VAL A 112 -17.74 -12.25 -14.37
N PRO A 113 -17.18 -11.50 -15.35
CA PRO A 113 -15.74 -11.25 -15.55
C PRO A 113 -15.21 -9.97 -14.90
N GLN A 114 -16.09 -9.02 -14.51
CA GLN A 114 -15.70 -7.65 -14.14
C GLN A 114 -14.87 -7.59 -12.84
N GLY A 115 -15.35 -8.23 -11.78
CA GLY A 115 -14.69 -8.25 -10.48
C GLY A 115 -13.27 -8.81 -10.58
N MET A 116 -13.10 -9.92 -11.28
CA MET A 116 -11.83 -10.58 -11.48
C MET A 116 -10.82 -9.70 -12.27
N TRP A 117 -11.28 -8.94 -13.28
CA TRP A 117 -10.40 -8.01 -13.99
C TRP A 117 -9.96 -6.85 -13.10
N LEU A 118 -10.88 -6.28 -12.32
CA LEU A 118 -10.57 -5.16 -11.42
C LEU A 118 -9.60 -5.59 -10.33
N SER A 119 -9.83 -6.74 -9.68
CA SER A 119 -8.92 -7.27 -8.66
C SER A 119 -7.57 -7.67 -9.26
N GLY A 120 -7.55 -8.25 -10.46
CA GLY A 120 -6.33 -8.62 -11.16
C GLY A 120 -5.44 -7.43 -11.51
N ILE A 121 -6.01 -6.36 -12.08
CA ILE A 121 -5.27 -5.14 -12.38
C ILE A 121 -4.77 -4.47 -11.10
N SER A 122 -5.62 -4.39 -10.07
CA SER A 122 -5.24 -3.85 -8.76
C SER A 122 -4.08 -4.65 -8.14
N ALA A 123 -4.16 -5.99 -8.14
CA ALA A 123 -3.11 -6.86 -7.64
C ALA A 123 -1.79 -6.67 -8.42
N LEU A 124 -1.84 -6.53 -9.73
CA LEU A 124 -0.66 -6.27 -10.56
C LEU A 124 0.01 -4.95 -10.18
N LEU A 125 -0.76 -3.87 -10.02
CA LEU A 125 -0.23 -2.57 -9.61
C LEU A 125 0.44 -2.65 -8.23
N LEU A 126 -0.20 -3.35 -7.28
CA LEU A 126 0.34 -3.56 -5.94
C LEU A 126 1.63 -4.38 -5.96
N LEU A 127 1.71 -5.43 -6.79
CA LEU A 127 2.93 -6.21 -6.97
C LEU A 127 4.06 -5.38 -7.55
N ILE A 128 3.78 -4.52 -8.54
CA ILE A 128 4.79 -3.61 -9.11
C ILE A 128 5.34 -2.69 -8.02
N VAL A 129 4.48 -2.07 -7.22
CA VAL A 129 4.92 -1.20 -6.11
C VAL A 129 5.70 -2.00 -5.07
N GLY A 130 5.23 -3.21 -4.71
CA GLY A 130 5.91 -4.10 -3.76
C GLY A 130 7.33 -4.47 -4.22
N LEU A 131 7.51 -4.81 -5.50
CA LEU A 131 8.83 -5.13 -6.09
C LEU A 131 9.76 -3.90 -6.16
N ARG A 132 9.21 -2.69 -6.29
CA ARG A 132 9.98 -1.44 -6.25
C ARG A 132 10.43 -1.06 -4.83
N GLY A 133 10.00 -1.79 -3.83
CA GLY A 133 10.26 -1.52 -2.42
C GLY A 133 9.46 -0.33 -1.92
N TRP A 134 8.46 -0.54 -1.16
CA TRP A 134 7.53 0.41 -0.50
C TRP A 134 8.22 1.59 0.24
N SER A 135 9.28 2.17 -0.33
CA SER A 135 10.17 3.10 0.35
C SER A 135 9.76 4.54 0.15
N ALA A 136 9.12 5.13 1.15
CA ALA A 136 9.27 6.55 1.36
C ALA A 136 10.70 6.83 1.80
N THR A 137 11.43 7.58 1.02
CA THR A 137 12.78 7.97 1.36
C THR A 137 12.70 9.31 2.09
N THR A 138 13.02 9.34 3.37
CA THR A 138 13.39 10.59 4.02
C THR A 138 14.73 11.01 3.41
N ALA A 139 14.71 12.04 2.57
CA ALA A 139 15.96 12.63 2.10
C ALA A 139 16.73 13.12 3.33
N PRO A 140 18.01 12.76 3.49
CA PRO A 140 18.83 13.38 4.52
C PRO A 140 18.81 14.89 4.24
N LEU A 141 18.46 15.68 5.26
CA LEU A 141 18.68 17.11 5.20
C LEU A 141 20.20 17.30 5.06
N ILE A 142 20.66 17.58 3.85
CA ILE A 142 22.01 18.05 3.62
C ILE A 142 22.06 19.41 4.32
N ARG A 143 22.67 19.44 5.47
CA ARG A 143 22.94 20.68 6.19
C ARG A 143 23.95 21.42 5.33
N GLU A 144 23.52 22.54 4.76
CA GLU A 144 24.35 23.47 4.01
C GLU A 144 25.42 24.05 4.94
N GLY A 145 26.50 23.31 5.14
CA GLY A 145 27.55 23.64 6.08
C GLY A 145 28.75 22.67 6.08
N ASP A 146 28.65 21.56 5.32
CA ASP A 146 29.75 20.58 5.25
C ASP A 146 30.71 20.79 4.05
N THR A 147 30.60 21.94 3.38
CA THR A 147 31.56 22.35 2.33
C THR A 147 32.33 23.61 2.78
N ALA A 148 33.16 23.45 3.78
CA ALA A 148 34.24 24.41 4.09
C ALA A 148 35.50 23.66 4.56
#